data_8854ea857ce0c3aebc4a2a0ae8530284
#
_entry.id   8854ea857ce0c3aebc4a2a0ae8530284
#
_cell.length_a   1.000
_cell.length_b   1.000
_cell.length_c   1.000
_cell.angle_alpha   90.00
_cell.angle_beta   90.00
_cell.angle_gamma   90.00
#
_symmetry.space_group_name_H-M   'P 1'
#
loop_
_entity.id
_entity.type
_entity.pdbx_description
1 polymer ?
#
loop_
_entity_poly.entity_id
_entity_poly.type
_entity_poly.pdbx_seq_one_letter_code
_entity_poly.pdbx_strand_id
1 'polypeptide(L)'
;NHLFFYAEGLNRPFTPQGLCPALDAALLPWPPALGEAAPRPWAAMQPYFYHDVPTTAADWQQGRCPQRRRGRIALLPPDSWCSYMEHHLRIVTEGLVEGDRWHLICVQEGVLFSYLEEPRTNVNIKHQPGAHSPELDAWIAADPESHFARFTPEQKAHPDSGHNFVFLPRIAGTED
;
A
#
# COMPACT_ATOMS: atom_id res chain seq x y z
N ASN A 1 -9.34 16.06 3.09
CA ASN A 1 -7.91 15.84 2.97
C ASN A 1 -7.50 14.77 3.99
N HIS A 2 -6.68 13.81 3.58
CA HIS A 2 -6.18 12.73 4.41
C HIS A 2 -4.65 12.78 4.48
N LEU A 3 -4.11 12.45 5.65
CA LEU A 3 -2.69 12.24 5.84
C LEU A 3 -2.44 10.73 5.96
N PHE A 4 -1.50 10.22 5.19
CA PHE A 4 -1.05 8.83 5.27
C PHE A 4 0.31 8.79 5.95
N PHE A 5 0.45 7.88 6.89
CA PHE A 5 1.66 7.72 7.68
C PHE A 5 2.14 6.27 7.58
N TYR A 6 3.39 6.11 7.21
CA TYR A 6 4.08 4.83 7.22
C TYR A 6 5.35 4.93 8.06
N ALA A 7 5.55 3.96 8.92
CA ALA A 7 6.76 3.84 9.71
C ALA A 7 7.07 2.37 10.04
N GLU A 8 8.32 2.07 10.25
CA GLU A 8 8.83 0.76 10.62
C GLU A 8 9.50 0.83 11.98
N GLY A 9 9.09 -0.07 12.88
CA GLY A 9 9.74 -0.26 14.17
C GLY A 9 10.66 -1.47 14.14
N LEU A 10 11.96 -1.28 14.32
CA LEU A 10 12.92 -2.37 14.26
C LEU A 10 12.97 -3.21 15.55
N ASN A 11 12.76 -2.60 16.71
CA ASN A 11 13.00 -3.25 18.00
C ASN A 11 11.80 -3.23 18.96
N ARG A 12 10.79 -2.43 18.69
CA ARG A 12 9.62 -2.28 19.55
C ARG A 12 8.41 -1.74 18.78
N PRO A 13 7.21 -2.09 19.20
CA PRO A 13 5.99 -1.44 18.71
C PRO A 13 6.04 0.06 18.99
N PHE A 14 5.40 0.83 18.15
CA PHE A 14 5.21 2.26 18.29
C PHE A 14 3.78 2.63 17.92
N THR A 15 3.37 3.85 18.30
CA THR A 15 2.10 4.44 17.89
C THR A 15 2.37 5.74 17.13
N PRO A 16 1.52 6.16 16.20
CA PRO A 16 1.65 7.45 15.53
C PRO A 16 1.73 8.62 16.51
N GLN A 17 0.96 8.58 17.59
CA GLN A 17 0.97 9.58 18.67
C GLN A 17 2.35 9.71 19.33
N GLY A 18 3.04 8.60 19.52
CA GLY A 18 4.39 8.59 20.08
C GLY A 18 5.46 9.15 19.15
N LEU A 19 5.23 9.09 17.84
CA LEU A 19 6.17 9.56 16.82
C LEU A 19 5.93 11.02 16.41
N CYS A 20 4.67 11.41 16.33
CA CYS A 20 4.27 12.72 15.82
C CYS A 20 3.18 13.38 16.68
N PRO A 21 3.40 13.61 17.98
CA PRO A 21 2.36 14.09 18.89
C PRO A 21 1.79 15.47 18.50
N ALA A 22 2.57 16.30 17.81
CA ALA A 22 2.10 17.60 17.36
C ALA A 22 1.05 17.52 16.24
N LEU A 23 1.01 16.42 15.51
CA LEU A 23 -0.01 16.21 14.46
C LEU A 23 -1.38 15.92 15.04
N ASP A 24 -1.48 15.27 16.19
CA ASP A 24 -2.76 14.92 16.81
C ASP A 24 -3.62 16.15 17.08
N ALA A 25 -3.01 17.28 17.43
CA ALA A 25 -3.71 18.53 17.66
C ALA A 25 -4.20 19.22 16.35
N ALA A 26 -3.60 18.88 15.23
CA ALA A 26 -3.91 19.47 13.92
C ALA A 26 -4.85 18.62 13.06
N LEU A 27 -5.03 17.34 13.40
CA LEU A 27 -5.84 16.40 12.65
C LEU A 27 -7.28 16.36 13.19
N LEU A 28 -8.23 16.29 12.27
CA LEU A 28 -9.60 15.92 12.62
C LEU A 28 -9.64 14.42 12.90
N PRO A 29 -10.22 14.01 14.04
CA PRO A 29 -10.25 12.59 14.37
C PRO A 29 -11.19 11.81 13.46
N TRP A 30 -10.84 10.56 13.22
CA TRP A 30 -11.71 9.57 12.61
C TRP A 30 -12.89 9.24 13.54
N PRO A 31 -14.03 8.85 12.98
CA PRO A 31 -15.12 8.29 13.78
C PRO A 31 -14.64 7.14 14.66
N PRO A 32 -15.37 6.82 15.73
CA PRO A 32 -15.12 5.61 16.52
C PRO A 32 -15.11 4.36 15.63
N ALA A 33 -14.26 3.39 15.94
CA ALA A 33 -14.38 2.08 15.33
C ALA A 33 -15.66 1.37 15.82
N LEU A 34 -16.08 0.33 15.12
CA LEU A 34 -17.23 -0.47 15.52
C LEU A 34 -17.03 -1.00 16.96
N GLY A 35 -17.94 -0.68 17.85
CA GLY A 35 -17.87 -1.05 19.27
C GLY A 35 -17.05 -0.12 20.17
N GLU A 36 -16.43 0.92 19.62
CA GLU A 36 -15.74 1.96 20.38
C GLU A 36 -16.63 3.20 20.58
N ALA A 37 -16.41 3.94 21.66
CA ALA A 37 -17.15 5.17 21.96
C ALA A 37 -16.37 6.44 21.60
N ALA A 38 -15.05 6.37 21.52
CA ALA A 38 -14.19 7.53 21.32
C ALA A 38 -13.71 7.67 19.87
N PRO A 39 -13.69 8.89 19.33
CA PRO A 39 -13.01 9.18 18.08
C PRO A 39 -11.52 8.82 18.12
N ARG A 40 -10.95 8.48 16.99
CA ARG A 40 -9.55 8.06 16.84
C ARG A 40 -8.75 9.14 16.11
N PRO A 41 -7.66 9.64 16.65
CA PRO A 41 -6.79 10.56 15.91
C PRO A 41 -6.16 9.86 14.67
N TRP A 42 -5.94 8.55 14.77
CA TRP A 42 -5.36 7.72 13.72
C TRP A 42 -6.21 6.46 13.50
N ALA A 43 -6.44 6.10 12.25
CA ALA A 43 -7.00 4.82 11.86
C ALA A 43 -5.89 3.94 11.29
N ALA A 44 -5.68 2.77 11.90
CA ALA A 44 -4.71 1.81 11.40
C ALA A 44 -5.23 1.19 10.10
N MET A 45 -4.40 1.23 9.07
CA MET A 45 -4.69 0.51 7.84
C MET A 45 -4.27 -0.96 8.00
N GLN A 46 -5.10 -1.86 7.52
CA GLN A 46 -4.81 -3.29 7.54
C GLN A 46 -3.84 -3.63 6.41
N PRO A 47 -2.61 -4.10 6.70
CA PRO A 47 -1.73 -4.66 5.68
C PRO A 47 -2.34 -5.96 5.17
N TYR A 48 -2.42 -6.12 3.84
CA TYR A 48 -2.96 -7.34 3.26
C TYR A 48 -2.08 -7.93 2.14
N PHE A 49 -1.18 -7.13 1.59
CA PHE A 49 -0.25 -7.59 0.57
C PHE A 49 1.13 -6.99 0.77
N TYR A 50 2.13 -7.85 0.73
CA TYR A 50 3.55 -7.49 0.74
C TYR A 50 4.34 -8.56 -0.01
N HIS A 51 5.42 -8.17 -0.66
CA HIS A 51 6.22 -9.07 -1.48
C HIS A 51 7.16 -9.95 -0.65
N ASP A 52 7.54 -9.50 0.54
CA ASP A 52 8.42 -10.26 1.43
C ASP A 52 8.08 -9.98 2.89
N VAL A 53 8.30 -10.97 3.73
CA VAL A 53 8.15 -10.88 5.19
C VAL A 53 9.53 -11.00 5.80
N PRO A 54 10.04 -9.94 6.46
CA PRO A 54 11.36 -10.02 7.06
C PRO A 54 11.38 -11.02 8.22
N THR A 55 12.45 -11.79 8.31
CA THR A 55 12.69 -12.68 9.43
C THR A 55 13.37 -11.99 10.61
N THR A 56 14.20 -10.99 10.30
CA THR A 56 14.89 -10.14 11.29
C THR A 56 15.03 -8.72 10.78
N ALA A 57 15.33 -7.78 11.66
CA ALA A 57 15.64 -6.40 11.28
C ALA A 57 16.87 -6.31 10.36
N ALA A 58 17.88 -7.13 10.61
CA ALA A 58 19.08 -7.19 9.77
C ALA A 58 18.75 -7.70 8.35
N ASP A 59 17.96 -8.75 8.27
CA ASP A 59 17.46 -9.28 7.00
C ASP A 59 16.65 -8.21 6.24
N TRP A 60 15.76 -7.49 6.92
CA TRP A 60 14.95 -6.43 6.31
C TRP A 60 15.78 -5.28 5.76
N GLN A 61 16.90 -4.96 6.38
CA GLN A 61 17.80 -3.88 5.96
C GLN A 61 18.85 -4.33 4.93
N GLN A 62 19.00 -5.63 4.71
CA GLN A 62 20.03 -6.15 3.81
C GLN A 62 19.82 -5.68 2.36
N GLY A 63 20.81 -4.95 1.83
CA GLY A 63 20.78 -4.42 0.48
C GLY A 63 19.79 -3.25 0.27
N ARG A 64 19.17 -2.75 1.33
CA ARG A 64 18.23 -1.64 1.26
C ARG A 64 18.97 -0.31 1.05
N CYS A 65 18.77 0.28 -0.11
CA CYS A 65 19.39 1.55 -0.49
C CYS A 65 18.43 2.35 -1.38
N PRO A 66 17.32 2.85 -0.84
CA PRO A 66 16.35 3.57 -1.65
C PRO A 66 16.89 4.93 -2.07
N GLN A 67 16.74 5.24 -3.34
CA GLN A 67 16.95 6.59 -3.85
C GLN A 67 15.75 7.49 -3.57
N ARG A 68 14.56 6.88 -3.45
CA ARG A 68 13.31 7.58 -3.19
C ARG A 68 12.31 6.67 -2.52
N ARG A 69 11.61 7.19 -1.53
CA ARG A 69 10.45 6.54 -0.88
C ARG A 69 9.17 7.21 -1.32
N ARG A 70 8.17 6.42 -1.68
CA ARG A 70 6.91 6.93 -2.22
C ARG A 70 5.71 6.28 -1.57
N GLY A 71 4.66 7.08 -1.40
CA GLY A 71 3.32 6.62 -1.11
C GLY A 71 2.39 6.86 -2.30
N ARG A 72 1.46 5.94 -2.54
CA ARG A 72 0.37 6.14 -3.49
C ARG A 72 -0.93 5.58 -2.93
N ILE A 73 -2.03 6.12 -3.39
CA ILE A 73 -3.37 5.65 -3.03
C ILE A 73 -4.14 5.18 -4.26
N ALA A 74 -5.08 4.26 -4.02
CA ALA A 74 -6.13 3.88 -4.94
C ALA A 74 -7.45 3.79 -4.18
N LEU A 75 -8.56 3.90 -4.90
CA LEU A 75 -9.90 3.77 -4.34
C LEU A 75 -10.50 2.45 -4.80
N LEU A 76 -10.90 1.63 -3.85
CA LEU A 76 -11.51 0.34 -4.07
C LEU A 76 -12.98 0.38 -3.68
N PRO A 77 -13.91 0.34 -4.65
CA PRO A 77 -15.33 0.28 -4.36
C PRO A 77 -15.71 -0.95 -3.54
N PRO A 78 -16.72 -0.88 -2.67
CA PRO A 78 -17.10 -2.00 -1.79
C PRO A 78 -17.43 -3.30 -2.51
N ASP A 79 -18.03 -3.24 -3.68
CA ASP A 79 -18.37 -4.38 -4.52
C ASP A 79 -17.16 -5.06 -5.17
N SER A 80 -16.03 -4.36 -5.28
CA SER A 80 -14.78 -4.88 -5.81
C SER A 80 -13.85 -5.48 -4.73
N TRP A 81 -14.18 -5.34 -3.46
CA TRP A 81 -13.29 -5.71 -2.36
C TRP A 81 -12.92 -7.19 -2.35
N CYS A 82 -13.93 -8.05 -2.34
CA CYS A 82 -13.70 -9.49 -2.23
C CYS A 82 -12.89 -10.01 -3.43
N SER A 83 -13.27 -9.64 -4.65
CA SER A 83 -12.58 -10.08 -5.86
C SER A 83 -11.15 -9.56 -5.94
N TYR A 84 -10.92 -8.32 -5.54
CA TYR A 84 -9.57 -7.74 -5.50
C TYR A 84 -8.67 -8.44 -4.48
N MET A 85 -9.18 -8.69 -3.26
CA MET A 85 -8.44 -9.37 -2.19
C MET A 85 -8.13 -10.82 -2.58
N GLU A 86 -9.13 -11.54 -3.10
CA GLU A 86 -8.96 -12.92 -3.58
C GLU A 86 -7.90 -12.99 -4.68
N HIS A 87 -7.94 -12.06 -5.61
CA HIS A 87 -7.01 -11.97 -6.71
C HIS A 87 -5.56 -11.82 -6.24
N HIS A 88 -5.30 -10.96 -5.25
CA HIS A 88 -3.97 -10.79 -4.68
C HIS A 88 -3.52 -12.00 -3.83
N LEU A 89 -4.45 -12.61 -3.10
CA LEU A 89 -4.15 -13.83 -2.35
C LEU A 89 -3.72 -14.96 -3.29
N ARG A 90 -4.36 -15.09 -4.44
CA ARG A 90 -4.01 -16.10 -5.45
C ARG A 90 -2.60 -15.90 -5.99
N ILE A 91 -2.17 -14.67 -6.27
CA ILE A 91 -0.78 -14.39 -6.68
C ILE A 91 0.21 -14.97 -5.68
N VAL A 92 -0.06 -14.80 -4.40
CA VAL A 92 0.81 -15.32 -3.32
C VAL A 92 0.77 -16.85 -3.25
N THR A 93 -0.42 -17.44 -3.22
CA THR A 93 -0.60 -18.89 -3.05
C THR A 93 -0.13 -19.70 -4.25
N GLU A 94 -0.20 -19.12 -5.45
CA GLU A 94 0.25 -19.75 -6.69
C GLU A 94 1.74 -19.47 -6.99
N GLY A 95 2.44 -18.75 -6.11
CA GLY A 95 3.87 -18.47 -6.25
C GLY A 95 4.21 -17.52 -7.41
N LEU A 96 3.25 -16.72 -7.83
CA LEU A 96 3.41 -15.76 -8.94
C LEU A 96 3.97 -14.42 -8.50
N VAL A 97 4.19 -14.21 -7.19
CA VAL A 97 4.69 -12.94 -6.68
C VAL A 97 6.10 -12.69 -7.17
N GLU A 98 6.29 -11.56 -7.83
CA GLU A 98 7.60 -11.02 -8.15
C GLU A 98 7.55 -9.51 -7.98
N GLY A 99 8.53 -8.93 -7.30
CA GLY A 99 8.56 -7.49 -7.11
C GLY A 99 9.51 -7.06 -6.03
N ASP A 100 9.40 -5.81 -5.68
CA ASP A 100 10.30 -5.19 -4.74
C ASP A 100 9.97 -5.59 -3.31
N ARG A 101 10.97 -6.07 -2.62
CA ARG A 101 10.91 -6.55 -1.25
C ARG A 101 10.19 -5.58 -0.30
N TRP A 102 10.39 -4.29 -0.48
CA TRP A 102 9.85 -3.23 0.38
C TRP A 102 8.54 -2.61 -0.14
N HIS A 103 7.80 -3.35 -0.96
CA HIS A 103 6.47 -2.94 -1.40
C HIS A 103 5.40 -3.51 -0.48
N LEU A 104 4.58 -2.63 0.08
CA LEU A 104 3.48 -2.96 0.98
C LEU A 104 2.20 -2.32 0.48
N ILE A 105 1.08 -3.04 0.57
CA ILE A 105 -0.26 -2.49 0.34
C ILE A 105 -1.10 -2.69 1.59
N CYS A 106 -1.70 -1.60 2.05
CA CYS A 106 -2.64 -1.59 3.17
C CYS A 106 -4.00 -1.08 2.70
N VAL A 107 -5.05 -1.43 3.43
CA VAL A 107 -6.42 -1.02 3.14
C VAL A 107 -7.12 -0.49 4.39
N GLN A 108 -7.92 0.55 4.22
CA GLN A 108 -8.86 1.07 5.21
C GLN A 108 -10.06 1.70 4.50
N GLU A 109 -11.26 1.18 4.78
CA GLU A 109 -12.53 1.75 4.30
C GLU A 109 -12.56 2.07 2.79
N GLY A 110 -12.09 1.13 1.97
CA GLY A 110 -12.04 1.31 0.51
C GLY A 110 -10.89 2.16 -0.01
N VAL A 111 -10.02 2.66 0.85
CA VAL A 111 -8.79 3.33 0.43
C VAL A 111 -7.63 2.37 0.56
N LEU A 112 -6.93 2.14 -0.54
CA LEU A 112 -5.66 1.44 -0.56
C LEU A 112 -4.53 2.44 -0.44
N PHE A 113 -3.57 2.14 0.40
CA PHE A 113 -2.30 2.86 0.47
C PHE A 113 -1.16 1.89 0.17
N SER A 114 -0.31 2.25 -0.79
CA SER A 114 0.91 1.49 -1.08
C SER A 114 2.13 2.31 -0.70
N TYR A 115 3.04 1.68 0.04
CA TYR A 115 4.40 2.15 0.21
C TYR A 115 5.33 1.41 -0.74
N LEU A 116 6.28 2.11 -1.32
CA LEU A 116 7.27 1.53 -2.22
C LEU A 116 8.58 2.34 -2.20
N GLU A 117 9.66 1.67 -2.56
CA GLU A 117 11.00 2.26 -2.69
C GLU A 117 11.47 2.22 -4.15
N GLU A 118 12.23 3.21 -4.56
CA GLU A 118 12.82 3.30 -5.91
C GLU A 118 14.35 3.26 -5.83
N PRO A 119 15.06 2.66 -6.79
CA PRO A 119 14.53 2.03 -8.01
C PRO A 119 13.79 0.73 -7.69
N ARG A 120 12.76 0.46 -8.45
CA ARG A 120 11.98 -0.77 -8.29
C ARG A 120 11.78 -1.48 -9.63
N THR A 121 11.58 -2.77 -9.57
CA THR A 121 11.01 -3.56 -10.64
C THR A 121 9.51 -3.34 -10.67
N ASN A 122 8.94 -2.97 -11.80
CA ASN A 122 7.49 -2.75 -11.93
C ASN A 122 6.70 -4.06 -12.13
N VAL A 123 7.22 -5.16 -11.65
CA VAL A 123 6.61 -6.47 -11.86
C VAL A 123 5.87 -6.86 -10.59
N ASN A 124 4.58 -7.11 -10.69
CA ASN A 124 3.80 -7.69 -9.59
C ASN A 124 3.67 -9.20 -9.75
N ILE A 125 3.90 -9.70 -10.96
CA ILE A 125 3.69 -11.10 -11.31
C ILE A 125 4.90 -11.63 -12.05
N LYS A 126 5.37 -12.76 -11.61
CA LYS A 126 6.44 -13.51 -12.25
C LYS A 126 5.94 -14.14 -13.56
N HIS A 127 6.33 -13.57 -14.68
CA HIS A 127 6.09 -14.18 -15.98
C HIS A 127 7.17 -13.76 -17.00
N GLN A 128 7.43 -14.66 -17.92
CA GLN A 128 8.22 -14.32 -19.10
C GLN A 128 7.29 -13.87 -20.24
N PRO A 129 7.70 -12.95 -21.11
CA PRO A 129 6.92 -12.58 -22.27
C PRO A 129 6.48 -13.80 -23.07
N GLY A 130 5.16 -13.93 -23.32
CA GLY A 130 4.58 -15.07 -24.04
C GLY A 130 4.42 -16.36 -23.22
N ALA A 131 4.74 -16.34 -21.92
CA ALA A 131 4.41 -17.44 -21.04
C ALA A 131 2.90 -17.51 -20.80
N HIS A 132 2.36 -18.70 -20.79
CA HIS A 132 0.97 -19.01 -20.48
C HIS A 132 0.90 -20.06 -19.39
N SER A 133 0.08 -19.83 -18.39
CA SER A 133 -0.38 -20.84 -17.46
C SER A 133 -1.84 -20.54 -17.10
N PRO A 134 -2.63 -21.54 -16.65
CA PRO A 134 -4.01 -21.31 -16.24
C PRO A 134 -4.13 -20.21 -15.19
N GLU A 135 -3.19 -20.14 -14.27
CA GLU A 135 -3.15 -19.15 -13.18
C GLU A 135 -2.84 -17.75 -13.70
N LEU A 136 -1.83 -17.62 -14.57
CA LEU A 136 -1.45 -16.36 -15.19
C LEU A 136 -2.55 -15.84 -16.11
N ASP A 137 -3.11 -16.71 -16.92
CA ASP A 137 -4.20 -16.35 -17.86
C ASP A 137 -5.46 -15.92 -17.09
N ALA A 138 -5.79 -16.60 -15.98
CA ALA A 138 -6.88 -16.22 -15.10
C ALA A 138 -6.63 -14.86 -14.43
N TRP A 139 -5.38 -14.59 -14.04
CA TRP A 139 -5.02 -13.30 -13.45
C TRP A 139 -5.13 -12.16 -14.48
N ILE A 140 -4.65 -12.37 -15.69
CA ILE A 140 -4.77 -11.37 -16.76
C ILE A 140 -6.24 -11.13 -17.10
N ALA A 141 -7.05 -12.21 -17.18
CA ALA A 141 -8.48 -12.11 -17.48
C ALA A 141 -9.30 -11.40 -16.41
N ALA A 142 -8.86 -11.43 -15.14
CA ALA A 142 -9.52 -10.72 -14.05
C ALA A 142 -9.39 -9.20 -14.14
N ASP A 143 -8.49 -8.68 -14.99
CA ASP A 143 -8.22 -7.25 -15.18
C ASP A 143 -8.17 -6.48 -13.84
N PRO A 144 -7.09 -6.63 -13.06
CA PRO A 144 -7.01 -6.04 -11.71
C PRO A 144 -7.19 -4.52 -11.70
N GLU A 145 -6.93 -3.87 -12.81
CA GLU A 145 -7.13 -2.42 -12.96
C GLU A 145 -8.62 -2.04 -13.00
N SER A 146 -9.50 -2.95 -13.37
CA SER A 146 -10.95 -2.72 -13.40
C SER A 146 -11.59 -2.63 -12.01
N HIS A 147 -10.90 -3.12 -10.99
CA HIS A 147 -11.39 -3.07 -9.61
C HIS A 147 -11.40 -1.66 -9.00
N PHE A 148 -10.64 -0.72 -9.56
CA PHE A 148 -10.45 0.59 -8.96
C PHE A 148 -11.45 1.63 -9.46
N ALA A 149 -11.89 2.51 -8.56
CA ALA A 149 -12.51 3.76 -8.95
C ALA A 149 -11.45 4.71 -9.54
N ARG A 150 -11.78 5.36 -10.64
CA ARG A 150 -10.85 6.26 -11.33
C ARG A 150 -10.82 7.63 -10.66
N PHE A 151 -9.63 8.16 -10.51
CA PHE A 151 -9.44 9.54 -10.08
C PHE A 151 -9.73 10.52 -11.22
N THR A 152 -10.31 11.68 -10.88
CA THR A 152 -10.47 12.78 -11.83
C THR A 152 -9.14 13.46 -12.14
N PRO A 153 -9.01 14.20 -13.24
CA PRO A 153 -7.78 14.95 -13.54
C PRO A 153 -7.33 15.88 -12.42
N GLU A 154 -8.29 16.52 -11.72
CA GLU A 154 -8.03 17.45 -10.63
C GLU A 154 -7.47 16.76 -9.38
N GLN A 155 -7.79 15.49 -9.18
CA GLN A 155 -7.28 14.66 -8.09
C GLN A 155 -5.86 14.15 -8.35
N LYS A 156 -5.37 14.27 -9.58
CA LYS A 156 -4.07 13.77 -10.01
C LYS A 156 -3.00 14.86 -9.99
N ALA A 157 -2.84 15.54 -8.88
CA ALA A 157 -1.89 16.64 -8.75
C ALA A 157 -0.42 16.27 -9.03
N HIS A 158 -0.07 14.97 -8.90
CA HIS A 158 1.29 14.51 -9.16
C HIS A 158 1.43 14.01 -10.61
N PRO A 159 2.49 14.41 -11.36
CA PRO A 159 2.65 14.05 -12.79
C PRO A 159 2.75 12.54 -13.05
N ASP A 160 3.25 11.77 -12.08
CA ASP A 160 3.37 10.31 -12.21
C ASP A 160 2.06 9.56 -11.90
N SER A 161 0.99 10.27 -11.55
CA SER A 161 -0.29 9.66 -11.20
C SER A 161 -1.00 9.11 -12.44
N GLY A 162 -1.41 7.85 -12.37
CA GLY A 162 -2.25 7.19 -13.36
C GLY A 162 -3.74 7.41 -13.13
N HIS A 163 -4.59 6.65 -13.83
CA HIS A 163 -6.04 6.72 -13.66
C HIS A 163 -6.52 6.09 -12.35
N ASN A 164 -5.86 5.05 -11.90
CA ASN A 164 -6.23 4.24 -10.74
C ASN A 164 -5.39 4.53 -9.51
N PHE A 165 -4.24 5.18 -9.68
CA PHE A 165 -3.31 5.47 -8.59
C PHE A 165 -2.91 6.94 -8.59
N VAL A 166 -2.91 7.53 -7.41
CA VAL A 166 -2.41 8.88 -7.18
C VAL A 166 -1.20 8.82 -6.27
N PHE A 167 -0.06 9.32 -6.74
CA PHE A 167 1.12 9.47 -5.90
C PHE A 167 0.95 10.63 -4.95
N LEU A 168 1.34 10.42 -3.71
CA LEU A 168 1.25 11.40 -2.65
C LEU A 168 2.55 12.20 -2.52
N PRO A 169 2.47 13.52 -2.28
CA PRO A 169 3.65 14.27 -1.92
C PRO A 169 4.14 13.82 -0.54
N ARG A 170 5.44 13.60 -0.40
CA ARG A 170 6.07 13.38 0.90
C ARG A 170 6.22 14.73 1.58
N ILE A 171 5.60 14.89 2.74
CA ILE A 171 5.61 16.15 3.51
C ILE A 171 6.55 16.10 4.71
N ALA A 172 6.87 14.91 5.20
CA ALA A 172 7.82 14.68 6.29
C ALA A 172 8.41 13.27 6.20
N GLY A 173 9.50 13.02 6.91
CA GLY A 173 10.11 11.70 7.05
C GLY A 173 11.50 11.79 7.64
N THR A 174 12.02 10.66 8.12
CA THR A 174 13.44 10.55 8.45
C THR A 174 14.27 10.72 7.18
N GLU A 175 15.37 11.43 7.29
CA GLU A 175 16.39 11.45 6.23
C GLU A 175 17.00 10.05 6.11
N ASP A 176 17.38 9.68 4.90
CA ASP A 176 17.98 8.38 4.58
C ASP A 176 19.43 8.34 5.00
#